data_c788d0234a3a720d57dde527e04754e1
#
_entry.id   c788d0234a3a720d57dde527e04754e1
#
_cell.length_a   1.000
_cell.length_b   1.000
_cell.length_c   1.000
_cell.angle_alpha   90.00
_cell.angle_beta   90.00
_cell.angle_gamma   90.00
#
_symmetry.space_group_name_H-M   'P 1'
#
loop_
_entity.id
_entity.type
_entity.pdbx_description
1 polymer ?
#
loop_
_entity_poly.entity_id
_entity_poly.type
_entity_poly.pdbx_seq_one_letter_code
_entity_poly.pdbx_strand_id
1 'polypeptide(L)'
;MLAERRRRSRDEPATMTASASAKVHQERGALRPRKPVPHVRQAFNWDCGIACVLMIVRSLGLKHVDLRYLRDVCGTTSIWTIDLAHLLRHFDLRVKFYTVTLGANPAYADEKFYKEHMHEDEVRVQRLFSLAGEVGVDVNHRSLRLDELAEVCASPQHLVLILVDKRVLQQGSLPGSEGKGATATSLLCCGMLGNLGNSDYVGHYVVLSDYDSATREFWVKDPASREPTKFVKDTTLEKARKSFGTDEDLIVVPFAEGLWS
;
A
#
# COMPACT_ATOMS: atom_id res chain seq x y z
N MET A 1 63.22 -22.42 23.39
CA MET A 1 62.77 -21.58 22.23
C MET A 1 61.28 -21.75 22.06
N LEU A 2 60.49 -20.86 22.59
CA LEU A 2 59.01 -20.85 22.60
C LEU A 2 58.53 -20.05 21.37
N ALA A 3 57.78 -20.65 20.45
CA ALA A 3 57.17 -20.01 19.32
C ALA A 3 55.75 -19.50 19.65
N GLU A 4 55.60 -18.20 19.67
CA GLU A 4 54.41 -17.47 19.97
C GLU A 4 53.49 -17.46 18.74
N ARG A 5 52.34 -18.16 18.83
CA ARG A 5 51.27 -18.16 17.79
C ARG A 5 50.40 -16.91 17.99
N ARG A 6 50.54 -15.90 17.15
CA ARG A 6 49.60 -14.76 17.02
C ARG A 6 48.29 -15.28 16.42
N ARG A 7 47.20 -15.24 17.22
CA ARG A 7 45.81 -15.38 16.72
C ARG A 7 45.39 -14.06 16.07
N ARG A 8 45.09 -14.08 14.77
CA ARG A 8 44.40 -13.00 14.08
C ARG A 8 42.92 -13.09 14.42
N SER A 9 42.38 -12.07 15.06
CA SER A 9 40.94 -11.84 15.20
C SER A 9 40.34 -11.56 13.82
N ARG A 10 39.36 -12.34 13.41
CA ARG A 10 38.52 -12.05 12.25
C ARG A 10 37.45 -11.06 12.74
N ASP A 11 37.51 -9.86 12.24
CA ASP A 11 36.40 -8.90 12.36
C ASP A 11 35.24 -9.41 11.52
N GLU A 12 34.18 -9.88 12.18
CA GLU A 12 32.89 -10.14 11.52
C GLU A 12 32.20 -8.78 11.25
N PRO A 13 31.65 -8.57 10.04
CA PRO A 13 30.85 -7.37 9.78
C PRO A 13 29.54 -7.48 10.57
N ALA A 14 29.31 -6.50 11.45
CA ALA A 14 28.07 -6.36 12.22
C ALA A 14 26.86 -6.25 11.28
N THR A 15 26.05 -7.28 11.22
CA THR A 15 24.73 -7.28 10.56
C THR A 15 23.82 -6.31 11.32
N MET A 16 23.55 -5.15 10.73
CA MET A 16 22.53 -4.23 11.26
C MET A 16 21.17 -4.93 11.26
N THR A 17 20.64 -5.19 12.45
CA THR A 17 19.32 -5.80 12.63
C THR A 17 18.21 -4.85 12.20
N ALA A 18 17.06 -5.36 11.76
CA ALA A 18 15.87 -4.58 11.37
C ALA A 18 15.45 -3.56 12.43
N SER A 19 15.72 -3.84 13.72
CA SER A 19 15.51 -2.93 14.85
C SER A 19 16.42 -1.69 14.81
N ALA A 20 17.66 -1.81 14.32
CA ALA A 20 18.59 -0.68 14.21
C ALA A 20 18.16 0.25 13.05
N SER A 21 17.69 -0.29 11.94
CA SER A 21 17.15 0.48 10.83
C SER A 21 15.91 1.28 11.24
N ALA A 22 14.97 0.66 11.98
CA ALA A 22 13.79 1.33 12.48
C ALA A 22 14.14 2.50 13.46
N LYS A 23 15.16 2.35 14.31
CA LYS A 23 15.63 3.42 15.19
C LYS A 23 16.26 4.59 14.42
N VAL A 24 17.06 4.32 13.41
CA VAL A 24 17.66 5.37 12.55
C VAL A 24 16.58 6.19 11.84
N HIS A 25 15.51 5.54 11.34
CA HIS A 25 14.38 6.23 10.73
C HIS A 25 13.56 7.03 11.76
N GLN A 26 13.45 6.54 13.01
CA GLN A 26 12.77 7.24 14.09
C GLN A 26 13.49 8.52 14.51
N GLU A 27 14.82 8.52 14.56
CA GLU A 27 15.63 9.69 14.91
C GLU A 27 15.68 10.76 13.80
N ARG A 28 15.69 10.35 12.52
CA ARG A 28 15.72 11.28 11.38
C ARG A 28 14.37 11.98 11.11
N GLY A 29 13.25 11.37 11.50
CA GLY A 29 11.90 11.92 11.32
C GLY A 29 11.42 12.80 12.47
N ALA A 30 12.25 13.11 13.47
CA ALA A 30 11.85 13.86 14.67
C ALA A 30 11.51 15.34 14.42
N LEU A 31 11.71 15.87 13.21
CA LEU A 31 11.48 17.28 12.86
C LEU A 31 10.12 17.58 12.23
N ARG A 32 9.28 16.57 11.94
CA ARG A 32 7.94 16.78 11.39
C ARG A 32 6.88 16.10 12.27
N PRO A 33 5.75 16.78 12.59
CA PRO A 33 4.64 16.12 13.25
C PRO A 33 4.14 15.00 12.34
N ARG A 34 4.25 13.77 12.81
CA ARG A 34 3.86 12.57 12.05
C ARG A 34 2.36 12.36 12.15
N LYS A 35 1.74 12.00 11.04
CA LYS A 35 0.33 11.59 11.02
C LYS A 35 0.17 10.31 11.86
N PRO A 36 -0.64 10.30 12.93
CA PRO A 36 -0.86 9.12 13.76
C PRO A 36 -1.79 8.13 13.06
N VAL A 37 -1.31 7.44 12.01
CA VAL A 37 -2.09 6.43 11.31
C VAL A 37 -1.98 5.10 12.05
N PRO A 38 -3.10 4.61 12.68
CA PRO A 38 -3.10 3.32 13.34
C PRO A 38 -2.92 2.21 12.31
N HIS A 39 -2.13 1.19 12.65
CA HIS A 39 -2.01 0.01 11.80
C HIS A 39 -3.17 -0.95 12.10
N VAL A 40 -3.94 -1.32 11.06
CA VAL A 40 -5.02 -2.30 11.13
C VAL A 40 -4.70 -3.45 10.20
N ARG A 41 -4.74 -4.68 10.70
CA ARG A 41 -4.56 -5.87 9.88
C ARG A 41 -5.87 -6.27 9.22
N GLN A 42 -5.78 -6.67 7.95
CA GLN A 42 -6.91 -7.32 7.27
C GLN A 42 -7.30 -8.62 7.97
N ALA A 43 -8.59 -8.94 7.94
CA ALA A 43 -9.13 -10.15 8.53
C ALA A 43 -9.18 -11.32 7.52
N PHE A 44 -9.42 -11.00 6.26
CA PHE A 44 -9.53 -11.93 5.14
C PHE A 44 -8.54 -11.57 4.04
N ASN A 45 -8.38 -12.45 3.05
CA ASN A 45 -7.48 -12.23 1.91
C ASN A 45 -7.97 -11.14 0.93
N TRP A 46 -9.24 -10.73 1.00
CA TRP A 46 -9.89 -9.78 0.11
C TRP A 46 -10.14 -8.39 0.74
N ASP A 47 -10.10 -8.24 2.07
CA ASP A 47 -10.50 -7.01 2.76
C ASP A 47 -9.35 -6.02 3.06
N CYS A 48 -8.23 -6.12 2.30
CA CYS A 48 -7.09 -5.20 2.45
C CYS A 48 -7.49 -3.73 2.24
N GLY A 49 -8.32 -3.44 1.22
CA GLY A 49 -8.83 -2.10 0.96
C GLY A 49 -9.71 -1.58 2.11
N ILE A 50 -10.58 -2.43 2.65
CA ILE A 50 -11.42 -2.09 3.82
C ILE A 50 -10.55 -1.77 5.05
N ALA A 51 -9.49 -2.56 5.29
CA ALA A 51 -8.55 -2.29 6.38
C ALA A 51 -7.82 -0.95 6.18
N CYS A 52 -7.47 -0.60 4.95
CA CYS A 52 -6.89 0.70 4.62
C CYS A 52 -7.86 1.86 4.89
N VAL A 53 -9.14 1.74 4.49
CA VAL A 53 -10.17 2.71 4.84
C VAL A 53 -10.29 2.86 6.36
N LEU A 54 -10.29 1.74 7.11
CA LEU A 54 -10.36 1.79 8.57
C LEU A 54 -9.15 2.52 9.19
N MET A 55 -7.94 2.31 8.67
CA MET A 55 -6.76 3.08 9.11
C MET A 55 -6.95 4.58 8.90
N ILE A 56 -7.49 4.98 7.75
CA ILE A 56 -7.75 6.39 7.42
C ILE A 56 -8.81 6.99 8.34
N VAL A 57 -9.99 6.39 8.47
CA VAL A 57 -11.08 6.96 9.29
C VAL A 57 -10.73 6.99 10.78
N ARG A 58 -9.98 6.00 11.28
CA ARG A 58 -9.50 6.01 12.67
C ARG A 58 -8.43 7.08 12.91
N SER A 59 -7.62 7.39 11.92
CA SER A 59 -6.66 8.49 12.00
C SER A 59 -7.36 9.85 12.12
N LEU A 60 -8.62 9.94 11.68
CA LEU A 60 -9.49 11.10 11.81
C LEU A 60 -10.31 11.13 13.11
N GLY A 61 -10.02 10.24 14.04
CA GLY A 61 -10.70 10.19 15.33
C GLY A 61 -11.96 9.33 15.38
N LEU A 62 -12.40 8.71 14.28
CA LEU A 62 -13.58 7.82 14.24
C LEU A 62 -13.24 6.44 14.83
N LYS A 63 -12.92 6.39 16.12
CA LYS A 63 -12.41 5.18 16.82
C LYS A 63 -13.45 4.07 16.99
N HIS A 64 -14.75 4.40 16.92
CA HIS A 64 -15.86 3.46 17.06
C HIS A 64 -16.12 2.63 15.78
N VAL A 65 -15.56 3.03 14.65
CA VAL A 65 -15.67 2.27 13.39
C VAL A 65 -14.82 1.01 13.45
N ASP A 66 -15.33 -0.10 12.95
CA ASP A 66 -14.64 -1.38 12.85
C ASP A 66 -14.72 -2.02 11.45
N LEU A 67 -13.97 -3.10 11.23
CA LEU A 67 -13.92 -3.80 9.94
C LEU A 67 -15.28 -4.42 9.55
N ARG A 68 -16.06 -4.87 10.54
CA ARG A 68 -17.37 -5.47 10.27
C ARG A 68 -18.33 -4.44 9.69
N TYR A 69 -18.44 -3.30 10.36
CA TYR A 69 -19.26 -2.18 9.89
C TYR A 69 -18.89 -1.74 8.47
N LEU A 70 -17.59 -1.58 8.20
CA LEU A 70 -17.13 -1.16 6.87
C LEU A 70 -17.43 -2.19 5.78
N ARG A 71 -17.32 -3.49 6.08
CA ARG A 71 -17.69 -4.55 5.15
C ARG A 71 -19.19 -4.57 4.88
N ASP A 72 -20.00 -4.41 5.92
CA ASP A 72 -21.46 -4.36 5.79
C ASP A 72 -21.89 -3.15 4.93
N VAL A 73 -21.27 -1.98 5.11
CA VAL A 73 -21.53 -0.78 4.29
C VAL A 73 -21.03 -0.96 2.84
N CYS A 74 -19.85 -1.57 2.63
CA CYS A 74 -19.32 -1.82 1.30
C CYS A 74 -20.17 -2.81 0.48
N GLY A 75 -20.72 -3.83 1.12
CA GLY A 75 -21.69 -4.77 0.56
C GLY A 75 -21.14 -5.72 -0.51
N THR A 76 -19.81 -5.76 -0.73
CA THR A 76 -19.16 -6.66 -1.69
C THR A 76 -17.83 -7.19 -1.14
N THR A 77 -17.41 -8.36 -1.63
CA THR A 77 -16.08 -8.93 -1.37
C THR A 77 -15.13 -8.74 -2.56
N SER A 78 -15.64 -8.36 -3.72
CA SER A 78 -14.87 -7.96 -4.90
C SER A 78 -14.66 -6.44 -4.85
N ILE A 79 -13.55 -6.03 -4.26
CA ILE A 79 -13.26 -4.63 -3.93
C ILE A 79 -12.48 -3.96 -5.04
N TRP A 80 -13.08 -2.92 -5.64
CA TRP A 80 -12.45 -2.02 -6.59
C TRP A 80 -12.11 -0.68 -5.92
N THR A 81 -11.19 0.07 -6.47
CA THR A 81 -10.78 1.36 -5.87
C THR A 81 -11.93 2.34 -5.77
N ILE A 82 -12.85 2.33 -6.74
CA ILE A 82 -14.05 3.17 -6.70
C ILE A 82 -14.98 2.82 -5.52
N ASP A 83 -15.09 1.54 -5.11
CA ASP A 83 -15.85 1.14 -3.91
C ASP A 83 -15.26 1.80 -2.66
N LEU A 84 -13.93 1.82 -2.54
CA LEU A 84 -13.22 2.45 -1.42
C LEU A 84 -13.39 3.97 -1.42
N ALA A 85 -13.44 4.59 -2.60
CA ALA A 85 -13.70 6.02 -2.73
C ALA A 85 -15.11 6.37 -2.22
N HIS A 86 -16.14 5.61 -2.61
CA HIS A 86 -17.50 5.76 -2.10
C HIS A 86 -17.59 5.47 -0.59
N LEU A 87 -16.89 4.45 -0.11
CA LEU A 87 -16.83 4.11 1.31
C LEU A 87 -16.21 5.24 2.16
N LEU A 88 -15.18 5.91 1.66
CA LEU A 88 -14.60 7.10 2.31
C LEU A 88 -15.58 8.27 2.29
N ARG A 89 -16.35 8.45 1.22
CA ARG A 89 -17.41 9.46 1.14
C ARG A 89 -18.55 9.24 2.11
N HIS A 90 -18.83 7.99 2.51
CA HIS A 90 -19.80 7.68 3.57
C HIS A 90 -19.47 8.38 4.91
N PHE A 91 -18.23 8.77 5.13
CA PHE A 91 -17.76 9.53 6.28
C PHE A 91 -17.55 11.03 5.98
N ASP A 92 -18.14 11.55 4.93
CA ASP A 92 -18.02 12.95 4.47
C ASP A 92 -16.57 13.41 4.19
N LEU A 93 -15.67 12.46 3.96
CA LEU A 93 -14.29 12.79 3.62
C LEU A 93 -14.18 13.30 2.19
N ARG A 94 -13.35 14.31 1.96
CA ARG A 94 -12.97 14.69 0.61
C ARG A 94 -12.13 13.60 -0.01
N VAL A 95 -12.44 13.23 -1.26
CA VAL A 95 -11.78 12.12 -1.96
C VAL A 95 -11.37 12.59 -3.35
N LYS A 96 -10.07 12.49 -3.66
CA LYS A 96 -9.55 12.62 -5.02
C LYS A 96 -9.08 11.24 -5.49
N PHE A 97 -9.74 10.70 -6.46
CA PHE A 97 -9.40 9.41 -7.05
C PHE A 97 -8.66 9.60 -8.36
N TYR A 98 -7.47 9.04 -8.49
CA TYR A 98 -6.65 9.03 -9.69
C TYR A 98 -6.63 7.63 -10.28
N THR A 99 -6.86 7.52 -11.60
CA THR A 99 -6.87 6.27 -12.35
C THR A 99 -6.51 6.51 -13.81
N VAL A 100 -5.98 5.53 -14.50
CA VAL A 100 -5.78 5.58 -15.96
C VAL A 100 -6.88 4.86 -16.73
N THR A 101 -7.86 4.27 -16.04
CA THR A 101 -9.00 3.57 -16.62
C THR A 101 -10.30 3.97 -15.94
N LEU A 102 -11.31 4.38 -16.71
CA LEU A 102 -12.65 4.66 -16.20
C LEU A 102 -13.52 3.41 -16.37
N GLY A 103 -14.05 2.89 -15.26
CA GLY A 103 -14.83 1.65 -15.25
C GLY A 103 -14.00 0.40 -15.03
N ALA A 104 -14.61 -0.77 -15.23
CA ALA A 104 -13.91 -2.05 -15.17
C ALA A 104 -13.12 -2.25 -16.47
N ASN A 105 -11.82 -2.52 -16.38
CA ASN A 105 -10.96 -2.70 -17.54
C ASN A 105 -11.17 -4.09 -18.15
N PRO A 106 -11.70 -4.20 -19.40
CA PRO A 106 -11.96 -5.50 -20.03
C PRO A 106 -10.69 -6.34 -20.24
N ALA A 107 -9.51 -5.70 -20.29
CA ALA A 107 -8.23 -6.40 -20.43
C ALA A 107 -7.90 -7.29 -19.22
N TYR A 108 -8.60 -7.13 -18.09
CA TYR A 108 -8.40 -7.92 -16.88
C TYR A 108 -9.35 -9.13 -16.77
N ALA A 109 -10.21 -9.36 -17.79
CA ALA A 109 -11.16 -10.47 -17.77
C ALA A 109 -10.50 -11.86 -17.62
N ASP A 110 -9.26 -12.02 -18.08
CA ASP A 110 -8.50 -13.26 -17.99
C ASP A 110 -7.65 -13.36 -16.70
N GLU A 111 -7.52 -12.26 -15.94
CA GLU A 111 -6.79 -12.27 -14.67
C GLU A 111 -7.58 -12.99 -13.60
N LYS A 112 -6.98 -13.99 -12.95
CA LYS A 112 -7.63 -14.78 -11.89
C LYS A 112 -8.24 -13.93 -10.78
N PHE A 113 -7.61 -12.78 -10.48
CA PHE A 113 -8.06 -11.86 -9.44
C PHE A 113 -9.43 -11.25 -9.75
N TYR A 114 -9.75 -11.01 -11.03
CA TYR A 114 -10.98 -10.37 -11.49
C TYR A 114 -12.01 -11.34 -12.08
N LYS A 115 -11.55 -12.51 -12.55
CA LYS A 115 -12.34 -13.43 -13.39
C LYS A 115 -13.63 -13.94 -12.76
N GLU A 116 -13.63 -14.19 -11.45
CA GLU A 116 -14.77 -14.83 -10.78
C GLU A 116 -16.02 -13.92 -10.72
N HIS A 117 -15.84 -12.60 -10.71
CA HIS A 117 -16.91 -11.63 -10.50
C HIS A 117 -17.02 -10.56 -11.60
N MET A 118 -16.23 -10.67 -12.67
CA MET A 118 -16.06 -9.59 -13.66
C MET A 118 -17.37 -9.07 -14.23
N HIS A 119 -18.30 -9.95 -14.57
CA HIS A 119 -19.57 -9.52 -15.20
C HIS A 119 -20.49 -8.75 -14.23
N GLU A 120 -20.57 -9.18 -12.98
CA GLU A 120 -21.33 -8.47 -11.93
C GLU A 120 -20.65 -7.17 -11.53
N ASP A 121 -19.33 -7.20 -11.44
CA ASP A 121 -18.50 -6.05 -11.11
C ASP A 121 -18.56 -4.97 -12.19
N GLU A 122 -18.57 -5.32 -13.47
CA GLU A 122 -18.61 -4.35 -14.57
C GLU A 122 -19.79 -3.40 -14.44
N VAL A 123 -20.99 -3.94 -14.24
CA VAL A 123 -22.22 -3.13 -14.09
C VAL A 123 -22.16 -2.27 -12.83
N ARG A 124 -21.72 -2.85 -11.71
CA ARG A 124 -21.62 -2.16 -10.43
C ARG A 124 -20.58 -1.05 -10.46
N VAL A 125 -19.37 -1.35 -10.94
CA VAL A 125 -18.25 -0.40 -11.05
C VAL A 125 -18.61 0.75 -11.99
N GLN A 126 -19.19 0.46 -13.15
CA GLN A 126 -19.64 1.49 -14.08
C GLN A 126 -20.68 2.43 -13.43
N ARG A 127 -21.62 1.88 -12.66
CA ARG A 127 -22.58 2.68 -11.89
C ARG A 127 -21.90 3.57 -10.85
N LEU A 128 -20.92 3.05 -10.11
CA LEU A 128 -20.19 3.82 -9.12
C LEU A 128 -19.41 4.99 -9.75
N PHE A 129 -18.78 4.76 -10.90
CA PHE A 129 -18.13 5.83 -11.66
C PHE A 129 -19.13 6.90 -12.12
N SER A 130 -20.31 6.51 -12.62
CA SER A 130 -21.34 7.47 -13.06
C SER A 130 -21.87 8.34 -11.94
N LEU A 131 -21.94 7.81 -10.70
CA LEU A 131 -22.42 8.52 -9.51
C LEU A 131 -21.32 9.28 -8.77
N ALA A 132 -20.05 9.08 -9.12
CA ALA A 132 -18.89 9.59 -8.38
C ALA A 132 -18.97 11.11 -8.13
N GLY A 133 -19.27 11.88 -9.18
CA GLY A 133 -19.40 13.34 -9.08
C GLY A 133 -20.56 13.79 -8.16
N GLU A 134 -21.69 13.09 -8.21
CA GLU A 134 -22.88 13.39 -7.41
C GLU A 134 -22.61 13.18 -5.91
N VAL A 135 -21.88 12.14 -5.57
CA VAL A 135 -21.52 11.82 -4.17
C VAL A 135 -20.27 12.58 -3.69
N GLY A 136 -19.60 13.34 -4.57
CA GLY A 136 -18.45 14.16 -4.23
C GLY A 136 -17.10 13.41 -4.25
N VAL A 137 -16.98 12.36 -5.07
CA VAL A 137 -15.70 11.76 -5.45
C VAL A 137 -15.15 12.53 -6.65
N ASP A 138 -13.99 13.18 -6.48
CA ASP A 138 -13.28 13.88 -7.54
C ASP A 138 -12.42 12.88 -8.33
N VAL A 139 -12.95 12.37 -9.46
CA VAL A 139 -12.26 11.40 -10.31
C VAL A 139 -11.35 12.10 -11.30
N ASN A 140 -10.06 11.80 -11.24
CA ASN A 140 -9.01 12.35 -12.08
C ASN A 140 -8.49 11.25 -13.02
N HIS A 141 -8.90 11.29 -14.30
CA HIS A 141 -8.47 10.33 -15.32
C HIS A 141 -7.06 10.65 -15.81
N ARG A 142 -6.07 10.38 -14.97
CA ARG A 142 -4.63 10.50 -15.27
C ARG A 142 -3.76 9.74 -14.28
N SER A 143 -2.57 9.38 -14.70
CA SER A 143 -1.51 8.95 -13.80
C SER A 143 -1.04 10.13 -12.91
N LEU A 144 -0.81 9.87 -11.63
CA LEU A 144 -0.09 10.79 -10.77
C LEU A 144 1.42 10.52 -10.92
N ARG A 145 2.23 11.54 -11.19
CA ARG A 145 3.68 11.35 -11.30
C ARG A 145 4.28 11.03 -9.92
N LEU A 146 5.44 10.38 -9.92
CA LEU A 146 6.12 9.99 -8.68
C LEU A 146 6.48 11.18 -7.78
N ASP A 147 6.91 12.29 -8.39
CA ASP A 147 7.22 13.53 -7.67
C ASP A 147 5.96 14.16 -7.04
N GLU A 148 4.84 14.21 -7.77
CA GLU A 148 3.54 14.66 -7.23
C GLU A 148 3.09 13.76 -6.06
N LEU A 149 3.22 12.44 -6.20
CA LEU A 149 2.88 11.48 -5.13
C LEU A 149 3.77 11.69 -3.89
N ALA A 150 5.06 11.91 -4.10
CA ALA A 150 6.01 12.18 -3.02
C ALA A 150 5.66 13.47 -2.27
N GLU A 151 5.32 14.56 -2.99
CA GLU A 151 4.88 15.83 -2.41
C GLU A 151 3.58 15.67 -1.60
N VAL A 152 2.58 14.97 -2.15
CA VAL A 152 1.33 14.68 -1.46
C VAL A 152 1.56 13.89 -0.17
N CYS A 153 2.42 12.86 -0.21
CA CYS A 153 2.73 12.05 0.97
C CYS A 153 3.55 12.80 2.01
N ALA A 154 4.49 13.66 1.58
CA ALA A 154 5.28 14.51 2.48
C ALA A 154 4.43 15.60 3.17
N SER A 155 3.28 15.96 2.60
CA SER A 155 2.35 16.92 3.22
C SER A 155 1.69 16.31 4.46
N PRO A 156 1.64 17.02 5.60
CA PRO A 156 0.95 16.56 6.80
C PRO A 156 -0.58 16.46 6.62
N GLN A 157 -1.12 17.02 5.56
CA GLN A 157 -2.56 17.17 5.33
C GLN A 157 -3.18 16.11 4.43
N HIS A 158 -2.42 15.09 4.01
CA HIS A 158 -2.92 14.07 3.10
C HIS A 158 -2.57 12.66 3.56
N LEU A 159 -3.46 11.70 3.35
CA LEU A 159 -3.16 10.26 3.31
C LEU A 159 -3.48 9.74 1.91
N VAL A 160 -2.74 8.72 1.49
CA VAL A 160 -2.95 8.10 0.19
C VAL A 160 -3.26 6.62 0.39
N LEU A 161 -4.39 6.16 -0.14
CA LEU A 161 -4.71 4.76 -0.31
C LEU A 161 -4.35 4.39 -1.74
N ILE A 162 -3.57 3.33 -1.95
CA ILE A 162 -3.03 3.00 -3.27
C ILE A 162 -3.11 1.50 -3.55
N LEU A 163 -3.48 1.16 -4.78
CA LEU A 163 -3.45 -0.21 -5.31
C LEU A 163 -2.06 -0.52 -5.88
N VAL A 164 -1.52 -1.67 -5.51
CA VAL A 164 -0.19 -2.14 -5.93
C VAL A 164 -0.20 -3.62 -6.27
N ASP A 165 0.75 -4.06 -7.08
CA ASP A 165 1.07 -5.50 -7.14
C ASP A 165 1.86 -5.89 -5.88
N LYS A 166 1.24 -6.72 -5.05
CA LYS A 166 1.80 -7.20 -3.78
C LYS A 166 3.15 -7.89 -3.95
N ARG A 167 3.35 -8.62 -5.04
CA ARG A 167 4.60 -9.36 -5.28
C ARG A 167 5.76 -8.41 -5.57
N VAL A 168 5.51 -7.39 -6.40
CA VAL A 168 6.51 -6.37 -6.72
C VAL A 168 6.86 -5.57 -5.47
N LEU A 169 5.86 -5.21 -4.67
CA LEU A 169 6.05 -4.49 -3.42
C LEU A 169 6.92 -5.29 -2.42
N GLN A 170 6.73 -6.61 -2.34
CA GLN A 170 7.47 -7.48 -1.42
C GLN A 170 8.91 -7.75 -1.88
N GLN A 171 9.17 -7.83 -3.18
CA GLN A 171 10.53 -8.05 -3.72
C GLN A 171 11.51 -6.94 -3.35
N GLY A 172 11.04 -5.69 -3.31
CA GLY A 172 11.87 -4.55 -2.91
C GLY A 172 12.18 -4.45 -1.41
N SER A 173 11.53 -5.27 -0.58
CA SER A 173 11.71 -5.27 0.89
C SER A 173 12.76 -6.29 1.37
N LEU A 174 13.37 -7.08 0.48
CA LEU A 174 14.40 -8.05 0.84
C LEU A 174 15.78 -7.37 0.89
N PRO A 175 16.54 -7.46 2.00
CA PRO A 175 17.90 -6.94 2.07
C PRO A 175 18.78 -7.66 1.04
N GLY A 176 19.34 -6.93 0.07
CA GLY A 176 20.31 -7.45 -0.89
C GLY A 176 19.77 -7.79 -2.28
N SER A 177 18.56 -7.36 -2.67
CA SER A 177 17.98 -7.65 -3.99
C SER A 177 18.46 -6.73 -5.13
N GLU A 178 19.51 -5.94 -4.93
CA GLU A 178 20.16 -5.27 -6.05
C GLU A 178 20.97 -6.29 -6.88
N GLY A 179 20.34 -6.84 -7.91
CA GLY A 179 21.04 -7.45 -9.05
C GLY A 179 21.32 -8.93 -9.06
N LYS A 180 20.70 -9.80 -8.24
CA LYS A 180 20.80 -11.26 -8.44
C LYS A 180 19.45 -11.95 -8.19
N GLY A 181 19.02 -12.76 -9.17
CA GLY A 181 17.75 -13.49 -9.14
C GLY A 181 17.50 -14.20 -7.81
N ALA A 182 16.29 -14.06 -7.29
CA ALA A 182 15.87 -14.69 -6.05
C ALA A 182 16.08 -16.21 -6.13
N THR A 183 16.88 -16.74 -5.23
CA THR A 183 17.04 -18.20 -5.10
C THR A 183 15.76 -18.81 -4.54
N ALA A 184 15.37 -19.96 -5.10
CA ALA A 184 14.11 -20.68 -4.83
C ALA A 184 13.82 -20.98 -3.33
N THR A 185 14.78 -20.81 -2.44
CA THR A 185 14.68 -21.18 -1.02
C THR A 185 13.86 -20.18 -0.17
N SER A 186 13.72 -18.91 -0.60
CA SER A 186 12.96 -17.90 0.14
C SER A 186 11.44 -17.98 -0.09
N LEU A 187 10.99 -18.70 -1.11
CA LEU A 187 9.57 -18.84 -1.49
C LEU A 187 8.83 -19.94 -0.70
N LEU A 188 9.56 -20.81 0.01
CA LEU A 188 8.96 -21.94 0.73
C LEU A 188 8.17 -21.54 1.98
N CYS A 189 8.41 -20.36 2.56
CA CYS A 189 7.77 -19.96 3.82
C CYS A 189 6.34 -19.39 3.66
N CYS A 190 5.87 -19.17 2.42
CA CYS A 190 4.56 -18.54 2.18
C CYS A 190 3.51 -19.44 1.49
N GLY A 191 3.76 -20.73 1.33
CA GLY A 191 2.75 -21.66 0.74
C GLY A 191 2.43 -21.40 -0.74
N MET A 192 3.30 -20.71 -1.49
CA MET A 192 3.10 -20.35 -2.90
C MET A 192 3.90 -21.26 -3.86
N LEU A 193 3.81 -22.60 -3.71
CA LEU A 193 4.26 -23.52 -4.73
C LEU A 193 3.08 -23.91 -5.62
N GLY A 194 2.73 -23.00 -6.53
CA GLY A 194 1.78 -23.25 -7.60
C GLY A 194 2.16 -22.45 -8.83
N ASN A 195 2.72 -23.11 -9.84
CA ASN A 195 3.02 -22.65 -11.20
C ASN A 195 4.09 -21.55 -11.38
N LEU A 196 5.31 -22.00 -11.69
CA LEU A 196 6.39 -21.22 -12.32
C LEU A 196 6.11 -20.95 -13.83
N GLY A 197 4.96 -20.38 -14.16
CA GLY A 197 4.62 -20.29 -15.59
C GLY A 197 3.66 -19.17 -16.02
N ASN A 198 3.18 -18.32 -15.12
CA ASN A 198 2.48 -17.09 -15.51
C ASN A 198 2.56 -16.07 -14.38
N SER A 199 2.87 -14.83 -14.70
CA SER A 199 2.99 -13.72 -13.73
C SER A 199 1.59 -13.31 -13.25
N ASP A 200 0.96 -14.12 -12.38
CA ASP A 200 -0.35 -13.79 -11.84
C ASP A 200 -0.26 -12.52 -10.99
N TYR A 201 -0.83 -11.43 -11.44
CA TYR A 201 -1.03 -10.20 -10.68
C TYR A 201 -1.75 -10.49 -9.34
N VAL A 202 -1.30 -9.84 -8.28
CA VAL A 202 -1.95 -9.88 -6.97
C VAL A 202 -2.23 -8.47 -6.49
N GLY A 203 -3.44 -7.99 -6.73
CA GLY A 203 -3.92 -6.68 -6.25
C GLY A 203 -3.85 -6.59 -4.74
N HIS A 204 -3.30 -5.47 -4.23
CA HIS A 204 -3.19 -5.23 -2.80
C HIS A 204 -3.26 -3.75 -2.48
N TYR A 205 -4.10 -3.38 -1.52
CA TYR A 205 -4.20 -2.00 -1.06
C TYR A 205 -3.31 -1.76 0.15
N VAL A 206 -2.65 -0.60 0.15
CA VAL A 206 -1.85 -0.10 1.26
C VAL A 206 -2.13 1.40 1.49
N VAL A 207 -1.77 1.92 2.68
CA VAL A 207 -1.83 3.36 2.96
C VAL A 207 -0.42 3.93 3.01
N LEU A 208 -0.18 4.98 2.23
CA LEU A 208 1.03 5.80 2.32
C LEU A 208 0.77 6.91 3.35
N SER A 209 1.58 6.95 4.39
CA SER A 209 1.43 7.90 5.50
C SER A 209 2.45 9.01 5.51
N ASP A 210 3.59 8.84 4.84
CA ASP A 210 4.66 9.84 4.75
C ASP A 210 5.62 9.52 3.59
N TYR A 211 6.51 10.47 3.26
CA TYR A 211 7.63 10.30 2.34
C TYR A 211 8.88 10.99 2.89
N ASP A 212 9.97 10.26 2.96
CA ASP A 212 11.28 10.78 3.33
C ASP A 212 12.11 11.04 2.07
N SER A 213 12.31 12.33 1.74
CA SER A 213 13.08 12.73 0.56
C SER A 213 14.58 12.44 0.68
N ALA A 214 15.13 12.34 1.90
CA ALA A 214 16.55 12.06 2.11
C ALA A 214 16.89 10.59 1.83
N THR A 215 15.98 9.68 2.21
CA THR A 215 16.14 8.25 1.96
C THR A 215 15.41 7.79 0.70
N ARG A 216 14.56 8.66 0.12
CA ARG A 216 13.65 8.34 -0.99
C ARG A 216 12.75 7.14 -0.68
N GLU A 217 12.12 7.15 0.50
CA GLU A 217 11.27 6.06 0.98
C GLU A 217 9.89 6.55 1.36
N PHE A 218 8.87 5.80 0.94
CA PHE A 218 7.50 5.94 1.42
C PHE A 218 7.31 5.15 2.71
N TRP A 219 6.54 5.72 3.63
CA TRP A 219 6.09 5.07 4.84
C TRP A 219 4.76 4.39 4.58
N VAL A 220 4.76 3.07 4.59
CA VAL A 220 3.66 2.23 4.15
C VAL A 220 3.02 1.52 5.33
N LYS A 221 1.70 1.66 5.47
CA LYS A 221 0.87 0.84 6.34
C LYS A 221 0.26 -0.29 5.50
N ASP A 222 0.82 -1.48 5.65
CA ASP A 222 0.42 -2.67 4.91
C ASP A 222 -0.48 -3.56 5.77
N PRO A 223 -1.79 -3.70 5.45
CA PRO A 223 -2.72 -4.49 6.25
C PRO A 223 -2.41 -6.00 6.29
N ALA A 224 -1.60 -6.50 5.34
CA ALA A 224 -1.14 -7.90 5.36
C ALA A 224 0.11 -8.11 6.22
N SER A 225 0.78 -7.04 6.66
CA SER A 225 1.99 -7.11 7.48
C SER A 225 1.69 -7.23 8.98
N ARG A 226 2.64 -7.79 9.72
CA ARG A 226 2.67 -7.68 11.19
C ARG A 226 3.37 -6.40 11.65
N GLU A 227 4.22 -5.84 10.80
CA GLU A 227 4.95 -4.61 11.08
C GLU A 227 4.02 -3.39 10.93
N PRO A 228 3.97 -2.50 11.94
CA PRO A 228 3.07 -1.33 11.90
C PRO A 228 3.41 -0.33 10.79
N THR A 229 4.65 -0.30 10.33
CA THR A 229 5.10 0.58 9.24
C THR A 229 6.24 -0.11 8.50
N LYS A 230 6.16 -0.10 7.17
CA LYS A 230 7.24 -0.51 6.28
C LYS A 230 7.80 0.72 5.57
N PHE A 231 9.08 0.66 5.24
CA PHE A 231 9.77 1.66 4.44
C PHE A 231 10.03 1.07 3.06
N VAL A 232 9.50 1.71 2.04
CA VAL A 232 9.55 1.23 0.66
C VAL A 232 10.20 2.28 -0.22
N LYS A 233 11.25 1.91 -0.95
CA LYS A 233 11.90 2.80 -1.93
C LYS A 233 10.88 3.27 -2.97
N ASP A 234 11.00 4.53 -3.35
CA ASP A 234 10.15 5.15 -4.35
C ASP A 234 10.14 4.39 -5.68
N THR A 235 11.31 3.90 -6.13
CA THR A 235 11.46 3.07 -7.33
C THR A 235 10.72 1.74 -7.24
N THR A 236 10.67 1.13 -6.06
CA THR A 236 9.90 -0.11 -5.82
C THR A 236 8.40 0.17 -5.83
N LEU A 237 7.97 1.22 -5.12
CA LEU A 237 6.55 1.61 -5.10
C LEU A 237 6.06 1.96 -6.51
N GLU A 238 6.87 2.72 -7.27
CA GLU A 238 6.53 3.11 -8.64
C GLU A 238 6.34 1.90 -9.56
N LYS A 239 7.20 0.90 -9.45
CA LYS A 239 7.04 -0.37 -10.19
C LYS A 239 5.77 -1.11 -9.74
N ALA A 240 5.51 -1.19 -8.43
CA ALA A 240 4.39 -1.94 -7.90
C ALA A 240 3.04 -1.31 -8.27
N ARG A 241 2.92 0.03 -8.26
CA ARG A 241 1.68 0.74 -8.59
C ARG A 241 1.41 0.86 -10.09
N LYS A 242 2.44 0.68 -10.94
CA LYS A 242 2.34 0.69 -12.40
C LYS A 242 2.33 -0.70 -13.02
N SER A 243 2.22 -1.73 -12.20
CA SER A 243 2.06 -3.11 -12.68
C SER A 243 0.72 -3.27 -13.40
N PHE A 244 0.71 -4.13 -14.42
CA PHE A 244 -0.54 -4.51 -15.09
C PHE A 244 -1.56 -5.00 -14.05
N GLY A 245 -2.80 -4.56 -14.14
CA GLY A 245 -3.88 -4.89 -13.19
C GLY A 245 -4.12 -3.84 -12.11
N THR A 246 -3.29 -2.77 -11.99
CA THR A 246 -3.48 -1.73 -10.96
C THR A 246 -4.24 -0.51 -11.44
N ASP A 247 -4.38 -0.29 -12.76
CA ASP A 247 -4.88 0.95 -13.37
C ASP A 247 -4.24 2.23 -12.79
N GLU A 248 -3.07 2.08 -12.14
CA GLU A 248 -2.37 3.14 -11.38
C GLU A 248 -3.27 3.80 -10.31
N ASP A 249 -4.24 3.05 -9.82
CA ASP A 249 -5.29 3.52 -8.93
C ASP A 249 -4.77 3.99 -7.59
N LEU A 250 -5.14 5.20 -7.20
CA LEU A 250 -4.90 5.72 -5.87
C LEU A 250 -5.96 6.75 -5.45
N ILE A 251 -6.18 6.85 -4.15
CA ILE A 251 -7.08 7.82 -3.54
C ILE A 251 -6.28 8.73 -2.62
N VAL A 252 -6.34 10.03 -2.87
CA VAL A 252 -5.82 11.06 -1.96
C VAL A 252 -6.96 11.54 -1.09
N VAL A 253 -6.76 11.45 0.23
CA VAL A 253 -7.71 11.95 1.24
C VAL A 253 -7.07 13.16 1.93
N PRO A 254 -7.51 14.39 1.60
CA PRO A 254 -7.05 15.57 2.29
C PRO A 254 -7.76 15.75 3.63
N PHE A 255 -7.04 16.24 4.61
CA PHE A 255 -7.56 16.56 5.95
C PHE A 255 -7.54 18.07 6.20
N ALA A 256 -8.45 18.56 7.05
CA ALA A 256 -8.40 19.93 7.52
C ALA A 256 -7.18 20.14 8.45
N GLU A 257 -6.60 21.34 8.43
CA GLU A 257 -5.57 21.73 9.39
C GLU A 257 -6.09 21.62 10.82
N GLY A 258 -5.28 21.09 11.73
CA GLY A 258 -5.60 21.00 13.15
C GLY A 258 -6.17 19.67 13.64
N LEU A 259 -6.41 18.69 12.78
CA LEU A 259 -6.90 17.35 13.20
C LEU A 259 -5.87 16.51 13.99
N TRP A 260 -4.61 16.96 14.04
CA TRP A 260 -3.50 16.23 14.68
C TRP A 260 -2.88 16.95 15.88
N SER A 261 -3.49 18.06 16.35
CA SER A 261 -3.05 18.80 17.53
C SER A 261 -3.46 18.13 18.84
#